data_2f9ee07e831e44a5db3abc2159a8b066
#
_entry.id   2f9ee07e831e44a5db3abc2159a8b066
#
_cell.length_a   1.000
_cell.length_b   1.000
_cell.length_c   1.000
_cell.angle_alpha   90.00
_cell.angle_beta   90.00
_cell.angle_gamma   90.00
#
_symmetry.space_group_name_H-M   'P 1'
#
loop_
_entity.id
_entity.type
_entity.pdbx_description
1 polymer ?
#
loop_
_entity_poly.entity_id
_entity_poly.type
_entity_poly.pdbx_seq_one_letter_code
_entity_poly.pdbx_strand_id
1 'polypeptide(L)'
;VNIDRDTADPSRVTAFSNFRVVDRAGRLIGAIGLGIDVRELSRELGAYQQRHGARVLLVARDGRVLLTSDGPPGPPAPKSLEAVPGLAAHAARLLREPQASLQLGQGQGQLFVNSRQIPELGWVLVVLQRSDPRQDPLLPILWRHLLIALLVSAVVLLLANATVGSYQRRLQLQANTDKLTGLLNRTAFDPLFAELVAEAIRRQQPLALLLLDIDFFKAINDTHGHALGDQVIQHVAGRLQRAMRPCDRVFRWGGEEFLILMPGCGAAQAIERGEALRQALRSEPIHLPANPTISCGVTTFRPGETDQELLLRADQALYRAKREGRDRVVCLDQGEAHEPVARTAASA
;
A
#
# COMPACT_ATOMS: atom_id res chain seq x y z
N VAL A 1 -33.47 -7.51 62.33
CA VAL A 1 -32.11 -8.10 62.24
C VAL A 1 -31.23 -7.37 63.23
N ASN A 2 -30.63 -8.09 64.14
CA ASN A 2 -29.72 -7.52 65.14
C ASN A 2 -28.30 -7.95 64.84
N ILE A 3 -27.33 -7.02 64.85
CA ILE A 3 -25.93 -7.38 64.75
C ILE A 3 -25.38 -7.42 66.14
N ASP A 4 -25.03 -8.60 66.60
CA ASP A 4 -24.52 -8.77 67.96
C ASP A 4 -23.34 -9.79 67.95
N ARG A 5 -22.62 -9.83 69.08
CA ARG A 5 -21.60 -10.87 69.24
C ARG A 5 -22.27 -12.23 69.41
N ASP A 6 -21.72 -13.19 68.74
CA ASP A 6 -22.22 -14.55 68.90
C ASP A 6 -22.06 -15.00 70.36
N THR A 7 -23.13 -15.48 70.96
CA THR A 7 -23.12 -15.98 72.37
C THR A 7 -22.29 -17.26 72.51
N ALA A 8 -22.12 -18.04 71.45
CA ALA A 8 -21.32 -19.25 71.44
C ALA A 8 -19.82 -18.96 71.14
N ASP A 9 -19.51 -17.92 70.40
CA ASP A 9 -18.15 -17.48 70.06
C ASP A 9 -18.10 -15.93 70.09
N PRO A 10 -17.72 -15.33 71.20
CA PRO A 10 -17.66 -13.86 71.37
C PRO A 10 -16.68 -13.17 70.39
N SER A 11 -15.81 -13.90 69.72
CA SER A 11 -14.92 -13.36 68.68
C SER A 11 -15.63 -13.13 67.35
N ARG A 12 -16.82 -13.71 67.12
CA ARG A 12 -17.62 -13.57 65.93
C ARG A 12 -18.67 -12.50 66.07
N VAL A 13 -18.79 -11.66 65.09
CA VAL A 13 -19.90 -10.73 64.92
C VAL A 13 -20.85 -11.32 63.89
N THR A 14 -22.07 -11.58 64.33
CA THR A 14 -23.10 -12.29 63.54
C THR A 14 -24.33 -11.40 63.38
N ALA A 15 -24.85 -11.29 62.19
CA ALA A 15 -26.12 -10.64 61.91
C ALA A 15 -27.24 -11.71 62.06
N PHE A 16 -28.02 -11.56 63.11
CA PHE A 16 -29.14 -12.48 63.41
C PHE A 16 -30.44 -11.95 62.79
N SER A 17 -31.10 -12.78 62.01
CA SER A 17 -32.46 -12.57 61.55
C SER A 17 -33.36 -13.55 62.28
N ASN A 18 -34.18 -13.09 63.23
CA ASN A 18 -35.04 -13.92 64.04
C ASN A 18 -36.48 -13.87 63.49
N PHE A 19 -37.04 -15.04 63.27
CA PHE A 19 -38.41 -15.21 62.82
C PHE A 19 -39.24 -15.85 63.95
N ARG A 20 -40.44 -15.29 64.19
CA ARG A 20 -41.38 -15.81 65.17
C ARG A 20 -42.04 -17.08 64.61
N VAL A 21 -42.00 -18.14 65.39
CA VAL A 21 -42.71 -19.37 65.07
C VAL A 21 -43.99 -19.38 65.89
N VAL A 22 -45.12 -19.44 65.22
CA VAL A 22 -46.46 -19.44 65.87
C VAL A 22 -47.20 -20.75 65.59
N ASP A 23 -48.05 -21.19 66.52
CA ASP A 23 -48.93 -22.33 66.30
C ASP A 23 -50.11 -21.94 65.40
N ARG A 24 -50.95 -22.95 65.07
CA ARG A 24 -52.14 -22.74 64.24
C ARG A 24 -53.17 -21.76 64.83
N ALA A 25 -53.11 -21.50 66.14
CA ALA A 25 -53.93 -20.54 66.84
C ALA A 25 -53.29 -19.14 66.98
N GLY A 26 -52.11 -18.90 66.33
CA GLY A 26 -51.41 -17.65 66.38
C GLY A 26 -50.55 -17.40 67.62
N ARG A 27 -50.42 -18.39 68.50
CA ARG A 27 -49.65 -18.24 69.77
C ARG A 27 -48.18 -18.47 69.50
N LEU A 28 -47.28 -17.67 70.04
CA LEU A 28 -45.83 -17.78 69.92
C LEU A 28 -45.37 -19.11 70.54
N ILE A 29 -44.75 -19.97 69.74
CA ILE A 29 -44.18 -21.26 70.16
C ILE A 29 -42.64 -21.11 70.30
N GLY A 30 -42.04 -20.21 69.61
CA GLY A 30 -40.61 -20.00 69.67
C GLY A 30 -40.12 -18.97 68.63
N ALA A 31 -38.84 -18.86 68.52
CA ALA A 31 -38.17 -18.09 67.46
C ALA A 31 -37.08 -18.90 66.81
N ILE A 32 -36.95 -18.79 65.50
CA ILE A 32 -35.87 -19.38 64.76
C ILE A 32 -35.00 -18.26 64.24
N GLY A 33 -33.68 -18.36 64.43
CA GLY A 33 -32.71 -17.35 64.00
C GLY A 33 -31.77 -17.90 62.94
N LEU A 34 -31.50 -17.10 61.91
CA LEU A 34 -30.44 -17.35 60.97
C LEU A 34 -29.31 -16.34 61.24
N GLY A 35 -28.11 -16.85 61.47
CA GLY A 35 -26.92 -15.99 61.68
C GLY A 35 -26.04 -15.94 60.43
N ILE A 36 -25.68 -14.77 60.01
CA ILE A 36 -24.74 -14.53 58.89
C ILE A 36 -23.44 -13.97 59.47
N ASP A 37 -22.29 -14.59 59.21
CA ASP A 37 -20.99 -14.10 59.67
C ASP A 37 -20.64 -12.78 58.90
N VAL A 38 -20.57 -11.70 59.68
CA VAL A 38 -20.33 -10.36 59.18
C VAL A 38 -18.93 -10.23 58.54
N ARG A 39 -17.93 -10.99 59.02
CA ARG A 39 -16.57 -10.94 58.53
C ARG A 39 -16.44 -11.56 57.15
N GLU A 40 -17.16 -12.65 56.89
CA GLU A 40 -17.19 -13.29 55.58
C GLU A 40 -17.85 -12.35 54.54
N LEU A 41 -18.97 -11.75 54.89
CA LEU A 41 -19.66 -10.77 54.05
C LEU A 41 -18.78 -9.54 53.78
N SER A 42 -18.06 -9.02 54.79
CA SER A 42 -17.11 -7.90 54.58
C SER A 42 -15.97 -8.24 53.64
N ARG A 43 -15.47 -9.49 53.68
CA ARG A 43 -14.41 -9.97 52.80
C ARG A 43 -14.89 -10.07 51.34
N GLU A 44 -16.08 -10.58 51.14
CA GLU A 44 -16.71 -10.65 49.81
C GLU A 44 -16.96 -9.25 49.21
N LEU A 45 -17.47 -8.33 50.02
CA LEU A 45 -17.66 -6.92 49.65
C LEU A 45 -16.33 -6.24 49.27
N GLY A 46 -15.26 -6.50 50.05
CA GLY A 46 -13.92 -6.01 49.76
C GLY A 46 -13.35 -6.57 48.44
N ALA A 47 -13.55 -7.88 48.17
CA ALA A 47 -13.16 -8.50 46.89
C ALA A 47 -13.93 -7.92 45.70
N TYR A 48 -15.20 -7.61 45.89
CA TYR A 48 -16.02 -6.93 44.89
C TYR A 48 -15.50 -5.52 44.58
N GLN A 49 -15.17 -4.76 45.60
CA GLN A 49 -14.57 -3.42 45.45
C GLN A 49 -13.26 -3.46 44.67
N GLN A 50 -12.37 -4.42 44.97
CA GLN A 50 -11.09 -4.56 44.26
C GLN A 50 -11.27 -4.91 42.78
N ARG A 51 -12.25 -5.77 42.45
CA ARG A 51 -12.53 -6.16 41.07
C ARG A 51 -13.21 -5.10 40.23
N HIS A 52 -14.15 -4.34 40.85
CA HIS A 52 -15.05 -3.45 40.11
C HIS A 52 -14.83 -1.95 40.41
N GLY A 53 -13.94 -1.62 41.32
CA GLY A 53 -13.70 -0.22 41.71
C GLY A 53 -14.92 0.45 42.39
N ALA A 54 -15.91 -0.35 42.77
CA ALA A 54 -17.15 0.12 43.35
C ALA A 54 -17.18 -0.10 44.87
N ARG A 55 -17.40 0.97 45.62
CA ARG A 55 -17.55 0.91 47.07
C ARG A 55 -18.98 0.48 47.42
N VAL A 56 -19.13 -0.48 48.31
CA VAL A 56 -20.42 -1.01 48.74
C VAL A 56 -20.65 -0.75 50.21
N LEU A 57 -21.81 -0.23 50.55
CA LEU A 57 -22.26 0.02 51.93
C LEU A 57 -23.56 -0.74 52.18
N LEU A 58 -23.66 -1.42 53.31
CA LEU A 58 -24.91 -1.92 53.87
C LEU A 58 -25.34 -1.00 54.98
N VAL A 59 -26.55 -0.46 54.88
CA VAL A 59 -27.07 0.60 55.75
C VAL A 59 -28.38 0.16 56.39
N ALA A 60 -28.56 0.39 57.68
CA ALA A 60 -29.82 0.17 58.36
C ALA A 60 -30.86 1.25 57.94
N ARG A 61 -32.14 1.00 58.15
CA ARG A 61 -33.21 1.95 57.80
C ARG A 61 -33.10 3.30 58.56
N ASP A 62 -32.43 3.32 59.72
CA ASP A 62 -32.14 4.55 60.47
C ASP A 62 -30.93 5.34 59.94
N GLY A 63 -30.31 4.85 58.85
CA GLY A 63 -29.17 5.51 58.21
C GLY A 63 -27.81 5.12 58.78
N ARG A 64 -27.72 4.26 59.81
CA ARG A 64 -26.42 3.75 60.30
C ARG A 64 -25.78 2.80 59.31
N VAL A 65 -24.49 2.98 59.03
CA VAL A 65 -23.73 2.07 58.22
C VAL A 65 -23.37 0.82 59.02
N LEU A 66 -23.84 -0.33 58.58
CA LEU A 66 -23.65 -1.61 59.24
C LEU A 66 -22.34 -2.27 58.75
N LEU A 67 -22.09 -2.21 57.46
CA LEU A 67 -20.94 -2.81 56.81
C LEU A 67 -20.47 -1.96 55.63
N THR A 68 -19.17 -1.97 55.40
CA THR A 68 -18.55 -1.32 54.24
C THR A 68 -17.55 -2.25 53.59
N SER A 69 -17.40 -2.13 52.28
CA SER A 69 -16.36 -2.82 51.52
C SER A 69 -14.96 -2.28 51.82
N ASP A 70 -14.81 -1.13 52.50
CA ASP A 70 -13.52 -0.62 52.95
C ASP A 70 -13.04 -1.48 54.10
N GLY A 71 -12.35 -2.60 53.79
CA GLY A 71 -11.68 -3.38 54.83
C GLY A 71 -10.51 -2.62 55.46
N PRO A 72 -9.99 -3.03 56.65
CA PRO A 72 -8.82 -2.39 57.25
C PRO A 72 -7.57 -2.63 56.37
N PRO A 73 -6.68 -1.58 56.17
CA PRO A 73 -6.64 -0.30 56.82
C PRO A 73 -7.05 0.87 55.91
N GLY A 74 -8.08 1.59 56.27
CA GLY A 74 -8.53 2.83 55.66
C GLY A 74 -9.04 3.83 56.71
N PRO A 75 -9.46 5.05 56.32
CA PRO A 75 -10.08 5.97 57.26
C PRO A 75 -11.27 5.29 57.97
N PRO A 76 -11.59 5.62 59.20
CA PRO A 76 -12.64 4.98 59.96
C PRO A 76 -13.94 4.94 59.16
N ALA A 77 -14.57 3.77 59.09
CA ALA A 77 -15.81 3.56 58.33
C ALA A 77 -16.84 4.64 58.78
N PRO A 78 -17.56 5.26 57.82
CA PRO A 78 -18.57 6.26 58.17
C PRO A 78 -19.63 5.63 59.06
N LYS A 79 -19.94 6.26 60.18
CA LYS A 79 -20.95 5.73 61.11
C LYS A 79 -22.38 5.87 60.59
N SER A 80 -22.62 6.79 59.67
CA SER A 80 -23.92 7.01 59.05
C SER A 80 -23.79 7.31 57.56
N LEU A 81 -24.85 7.08 56.77
CA LEU A 81 -24.90 7.39 55.37
C LEU A 81 -24.70 8.89 55.08
N GLU A 82 -25.13 9.75 55.99
CA GLU A 82 -24.95 11.21 55.91
C GLU A 82 -23.48 11.62 56.07
N ALA A 83 -22.69 10.84 56.80
CA ALA A 83 -21.26 11.07 56.94
C ALA A 83 -20.43 10.70 55.73
N VAL A 84 -21.04 10.06 54.71
CA VAL A 84 -20.36 9.75 53.45
C VAL A 84 -20.28 11.01 52.59
N PRO A 85 -19.07 11.45 52.18
CA PRO A 85 -18.92 12.66 51.39
C PRO A 85 -19.81 12.71 50.15
N GLY A 86 -20.61 13.76 50.01
CA GLY A 86 -21.52 13.97 48.90
C GLY A 86 -22.90 13.29 49.02
N LEU A 87 -23.16 12.47 50.07
CA LEU A 87 -24.44 11.77 50.18
C LEU A 87 -25.39 12.43 51.22
N ALA A 88 -24.95 13.37 52.07
CA ALA A 88 -25.77 13.97 53.13
C ALA A 88 -27.13 14.49 52.64
N ALA A 89 -27.14 15.26 51.54
CA ALA A 89 -28.36 15.82 50.97
C ALA A 89 -29.31 14.79 50.34
N HIS A 90 -28.81 13.59 50.04
CA HIS A 90 -29.52 12.54 49.30
C HIS A 90 -29.82 11.31 50.17
N ALA A 91 -29.33 11.28 51.40
CA ALA A 91 -29.45 10.13 52.30
C ALA A 91 -30.90 9.74 52.56
N ALA A 92 -31.77 10.70 52.79
CA ALA A 92 -33.21 10.43 53.00
C ALA A 92 -33.89 9.78 51.79
N ARG A 93 -33.51 10.17 50.58
CA ARG A 93 -34.03 9.60 49.35
C ARG A 93 -33.53 8.16 49.15
N LEU A 94 -32.22 7.91 49.33
CA LEU A 94 -31.60 6.59 49.19
C LEU A 94 -32.17 5.57 50.20
N LEU A 95 -32.64 6.03 51.38
CA LEU A 95 -33.21 5.18 52.42
C LEU A 95 -34.71 4.90 52.23
N ARG A 96 -35.46 5.86 51.66
CA ARG A 96 -36.93 5.75 51.51
C ARG A 96 -37.37 5.05 50.25
N GLU A 97 -36.68 5.26 49.13
CA GLU A 97 -37.04 4.66 47.85
C GLU A 97 -36.62 3.17 47.82
N PRO A 98 -37.46 2.27 47.27
CA PRO A 98 -37.11 0.85 47.12
C PRO A 98 -35.84 0.66 46.26
N GLN A 99 -35.64 1.53 45.28
CA GLN A 99 -34.44 1.63 44.45
C GLN A 99 -34.26 3.08 44.03
N ALA A 100 -33.04 3.61 44.18
CA ALA A 100 -32.70 4.95 43.73
C ALA A 100 -31.34 4.93 43.00
N SER A 101 -31.24 5.74 41.94
CA SER A 101 -30.00 5.99 41.20
C SER A 101 -29.74 7.48 41.17
N LEU A 102 -28.53 7.89 41.54
CA LEU A 102 -28.10 9.27 41.56
C LEU A 102 -26.76 9.44 40.88
N GLN A 103 -26.58 10.57 40.21
CA GLN A 103 -25.30 10.98 39.64
C GLN A 103 -24.87 12.27 40.34
N LEU A 104 -23.75 12.27 41.00
CA LEU A 104 -23.23 13.38 41.79
C LEU A 104 -21.94 13.90 41.19
N GLY A 105 -21.83 15.22 41.01
CA GLY A 105 -20.68 15.86 40.39
C GLY A 105 -20.84 16.02 38.85
N GLN A 106 -19.94 16.82 38.26
CA GLN A 106 -19.85 17.05 36.82
C GLN A 106 -18.44 16.78 36.36
N GLY A 107 -18.28 16.17 35.18
CA GLY A 107 -16.98 15.94 34.55
C GLY A 107 -16.18 14.76 35.13
N GLN A 108 -14.85 14.92 35.14
CA GLN A 108 -13.95 13.90 35.69
C GLN A 108 -14.14 13.68 37.16
N GLY A 109 -14.49 12.48 37.57
CA GLY A 109 -14.73 12.14 38.97
C GLY A 109 -16.21 12.08 39.36
N GLN A 110 -17.12 12.01 38.41
CA GLN A 110 -18.54 11.80 38.63
C GLN A 110 -18.79 10.55 39.48
N LEU A 111 -19.59 10.68 40.54
CA LEU A 111 -19.95 9.60 41.46
C LEU A 111 -21.34 9.07 41.09
N PHE A 112 -21.42 7.81 40.69
CA PHE A 112 -22.67 7.09 40.51
C PHE A 112 -23.02 6.40 41.82
N VAL A 113 -24.23 6.64 42.29
CA VAL A 113 -24.76 6.07 43.54
C VAL A 113 -26.04 5.33 43.23
N ASN A 114 -26.02 4.03 43.46
CA ASN A 114 -27.21 3.17 43.33
C ASN A 114 -27.59 2.63 44.71
N SER A 115 -28.86 2.71 45.07
CA SER A 115 -29.37 2.08 46.28
C SER A 115 -30.49 1.09 45.97
N ARG A 116 -30.56 0.02 46.78
CA ARG A 116 -31.65 -0.97 46.73
C ARG A 116 -31.97 -1.45 48.14
N GLN A 117 -33.25 -1.40 48.50
CA GLN A 117 -33.73 -1.97 49.77
C GLN A 117 -33.72 -3.52 49.69
N ILE A 118 -33.34 -4.12 50.81
CA ILE A 118 -33.40 -5.58 51.03
C ILE A 118 -34.46 -5.79 52.16
N PRO A 119 -35.74 -5.98 51.78
CA PRO A 119 -36.85 -5.98 52.74
C PRO A 119 -36.68 -7.05 53.80
N GLU A 120 -36.17 -8.24 53.42
CA GLU A 120 -36.00 -9.40 54.27
C GLU A 120 -35.06 -9.13 55.47
N LEU A 121 -34.05 -8.26 55.24
CA LEU A 121 -33.07 -7.92 56.27
C LEU A 121 -33.35 -6.53 56.91
N GLY A 122 -34.24 -5.76 56.30
CA GLY A 122 -34.50 -4.39 56.73
C GLY A 122 -33.31 -3.44 56.45
N TRP A 123 -32.47 -3.79 55.47
CA TRP A 123 -31.26 -3.06 55.10
C TRP A 123 -31.40 -2.39 53.73
N VAL A 124 -30.51 -1.44 53.50
CA VAL A 124 -30.35 -0.76 52.21
C VAL A 124 -28.93 -1.01 51.73
N LEU A 125 -28.79 -1.61 50.55
CA LEU A 125 -27.53 -1.74 49.83
C LEU A 125 -27.27 -0.44 49.08
N VAL A 126 -26.11 0.17 49.27
CA VAL A 126 -25.69 1.38 48.56
C VAL A 126 -24.36 1.09 47.86
N VAL A 127 -24.32 1.26 46.53
CA VAL A 127 -23.15 1.06 45.72
C VAL A 127 -22.70 2.41 45.17
N LEU A 128 -21.45 2.76 45.43
CA LEU A 128 -20.83 3.98 44.94
C LEU A 128 -19.72 3.64 43.96
N GLN A 129 -19.81 4.17 42.73
CA GLN A 129 -18.82 3.97 41.69
C GLN A 129 -18.36 5.33 41.17
N ARG A 130 -17.06 5.56 41.16
CA ARG A 130 -16.49 6.75 40.52
C ARG A 130 -16.20 6.45 39.05
N SER A 131 -16.54 7.38 38.18
CA SER A 131 -16.09 7.33 36.79
C SER A 131 -14.57 7.59 36.77
N ASP A 132 -13.80 6.58 36.40
CA ASP A 132 -12.37 6.75 36.16
C ASP A 132 -12.16 6.83 34.63
N PRO A 133 -11.87 8.02 34.08
CA PRO A 133 -11.66 8.19 32.66
C PRO A 133 -10.44 7.44 32.13
N ARG A 134 -9.59 6.93 33.03
CA ARG A 134 -8.44 6.11 32.65
C ARG A 134 -8.81 4.66 32.26
N GLN A 135 -10.03 4.24 32.52
CA GLN A 135 -10.51 2.88 32.23
C GLN A 135 -11.32 2.78 30.93
N ASP A 136 -11.33 3.84 30.09
CA ASP A 136 -11.97 3.77 28.79
C ASP A 136 -11.01 3.10 27.78
N PRO A 137 -11.11 1.78 27.58
CA PRO A 137 -10.19 1.03 26.70
C PRO A 137 -10.45 1.30 25.22
N LEU A 138 -11.44 2.13 24.87
CA LEU A 138 -11.90 2.36 23.52
C LEU A 138 -10.85 3.11 22.66
N LEU A 139 -10.25 4.18 23.22
CA LEU A 139 -9.26 4.98 22.50
C LEU A 139 -8.03 4.19 22.04
N PRO A 140 -7.34 3.42 22.90
CA PRO A 140 -6.19 2.62 22.47
C PRO A 140 -6.58 1.52 21.46
N ILE A 141 -7.79 0.97 21.57
CA ILE A 141 -8.32 -0.01 20.62
C ILE A 141 -8.52 0.66 19.26
N LEU A 142 -9.13 1.82 19.19
CA LEU A 142 -9.36 2.59 17.96
C LEU A 142 -8.04 2.95 17.28
N TRP A 143 -7.04 3.45 18.02
CA TRP A 143 -5.73 3.78 17.47
C TRP A 143 -5.01 2.55 16.91
N ARG A 144 -5.10 1.41 17.58
CA ARG A 144 -4.54 0.15 17.08
C ARG A 144 -5.18 -0.29 15.76
N HIS A 145 -6.51 -0.22 15.65
CA HIS A 145 -7.20 -0.57 14.41
C HIS A 145 -6.89 0.41 13.28
N LEU A 146 -6.78 1.70 13.58
CA LEU A 146 -6.39 2.72 12.61
C LEU A 146 -4.98 2.46 12.05
N LEU A 147 -4.02 2.14 12.91
CA LEU A 147 -2.65 1.79 12.50
C LEU A 147 -2.61 0.54 11.62
N ILE A 148 -3.36 -0.51 11.98
CA ILE A 148 -3.45 -1.74 11.17
C ILE A 148 -4.06 -1.43 9.80
N ALA A 149 -5.14 -0.66 9.75
CA ALA A 149 -5.80 -0.27 8.50
C ALA A 149 -4.85 0.54 7.60
N LEU A 150 -4.10 1.48 8.17
CA LEU A 150 -3.12 2.29 7.46
C LEU A 150 -1.96 1.44 6.91
N LEU A 151 -1.46 0.49 7.70
CA LEU A 151 -0.43 -0.45 7.27
C LEU A 151 -0.90 -1.34 6.12
N VAL A 152 -2.09 -1.92 6.24
CA VAL A 152 -2.69 -2.75 5.19
C VAL A 152 -2.89 -1.94 3.90
N SER A 153 -3.42 -0.71 4.01
CA SER A 153 -3.60 0.17 2.86
C SER A 153 -2.27 0.52 2.18
N ALA A 154 -1.22 0.80 2.96
CA ALA A 154 0.11 1.07 2.43
C ALA A 154 0.69 -0.14 1.67
N VAL A 155 0.55 -1.35 2.22
CA VAL A 155 1.00 -2.59 1.56
C VAL A 155 0.24 -2.83 0.25
N VAL A 156 -1.08 -2.67 0.26
CA VAL A 156 -1.92 -2.83 -0.95
C VAL A 156 -1.52 -1.83 -2.04
N LEU A 157 -1.31 -0.56 -1.68
CA LEU A 157 -0.86 0.48 -2.62
C LEU A 157 0.52 0.16 -3.19
N LEU A 158 1.44 -0.33 -2.39
CA LEU A 158 2.79 -0.69 -2.81
C LEU A 158 2.77 -1.88 -3.80
N LEU A 159 1.97 -2.90 -3.51
CA LEU A 159 1.76 -4.05 -4.40
C LEU A 159 1.07 -3.64 -5.70
N ALA A 160 0.05 -2.78 -5.64
CA ALA A 160 -0.63 -2.28 -6.82
C ALA A 160 0.32 -1.48 -7.72
N ASN A 161 1.12 -0.55 -7.17
CA ASN A 161 2.13 0.19 -7.91
C ASN A 161 3.20 -0.71 -8.55
N ALA A 162 3.70 -1.71 -7.81
CA ALA A 162 4.68 -2.67 -8.34
C ALA A 162 4.08 -3.48 -9.50
N THR A 163 2.83 -3.92 -9.38
CA THR A 163 2.13 -4.70 -10.42
C THR A 163 1.88 -3.85 -11.66
N VAL A 164 1.35 -2.63 -11.50
CA VAL A 164 1.11 -1.70 -12.62
C VAL A 164 2.43 -1.36 -13.32
N GLY A 165 3.49 -1.05 -12.58
CA GLY A 165 4.80 -0.75 -13.16
C GLY A 165 5.40 -1.93 -13.95
N SER A 166 5.26 -3.16 -13.45
CA SER A 166 5.72 -4.36 -14.15
C SER A 166 4.91 -4.64 -15.42
N TYR A 167 3.60 -4.42 -15.36
CA TYR A 167 2.71 -4.59 -16.52
C TYR A 167 2.97 -3.54 -17.61
N GLN A 168 3.15 -2.27 -17.22
CA GLN A 168 3.52 -1.19 -18.14
C GLN A 168 4.86 -1.46 -18.82
N ARG A 169 5.89 -1.92 -18.09
CA ARG A 169 7.18 -2.31 -18.69
C ARG A 169 7.04 -3.43 -19.71
N ARG A 170 6.23 -4.45 -19.42
CA ARG A 170 5.95 -5.54 -20.39
C ARG A 170 5.26 -5.04 -21.63
N LEU A 171 4.26 -4.16 -21.48
CA LEU A 171 3.58 -3.55 -22.63
C LEU A 171 4.52 -2.67 -23.46
N GLN A 172 5.38 -1.87 -22.82
CA GLN A 172 6.38 -1.07 -23.50
C GLN A 172 7.40 -1.91 -24.27
N LEU A 173 7.90 -3.02 -23.66
CA LEU A 173 8.81 -3.93 -24.34
C LEU A 173 8.13 -4.58 -25.56
N GLN A 174 6.87 -4.97 -25.46
CA GLN A 174 6.11 -5.50 -26.60
C GLN A 174 5.78 -4.45 -27.66
N ALA A 175 5.59 -3.19 -27.23
CA ALA A 175 5.34 -2.06 -28.13
C ALA A 175 6.60 -1.57 -28.84
N ASN A 176 7.81 -1.82 -28.29
CA ASN A 176 9.07 -1.29 -28.77
C ASN A 176 9.88 -2.26 -29.65
N THR A 177 9.40 -3.48 -29.86
CA THR A 177 10.07 -4.49 -30.69
C THR A 177 9.25 -4.86 -31.94
N ASP A 178 9.92 -5.07 -33.04
CA ASP A 178 9.32 -5.61 -34.27
C ASP A 178 9.14 -7.13 -34.16
N LYS A 179 7.92 -7.61 -34.40
CA LYS A 179 7.57 -9.02 -34.22
C LYS A 179 8.26 -9.98 -35.20
N LEU A 180 8.60 -9.51 -36.38
CA LEU A 180 9.22 -10.34 -37.41
C LEU A 180 10.72 -10.53 -37.16
N THR A 181 11.40 -9.46 -36.72
CA THR A 181 12.87 -9.42 -36.65
C THR A 181 13.40 -9.49 -35.22
N GLY A 182 12.58 -9.18 -34.21
CA GLY A 182 13.01 -9.04 -32.82
C GLY A 182 13.86 -7.77 -32.53
N LEU A 183 14.12 -6.94 -33.55
CA LEU A 183 14.80 -5.65 -33.41
C LEU A 183 13.89 -4.61 -32.77
N LEU A 184 14.47 -3.47 -32.36
CA LEU A 184 13.68 -2.31 -31.99
C LEU A 184 12.83 -1.84 -33.18
N ASN A 185 11.62 -1.40 -32.90
CA ASN A 185 10.76 -0.79 -33.92
C ASN A 185 10.88 0.75 -33.90
N ARG A 186 10.24 1.41 -34.84
CA ARG A 186 10.25 2.85 -34.99
C ARG A 186 9.76 3.60 -33.76
N THR A 187 8.81 3.02 -32.99
CA THR A 187 8.27 3.65 -31.76
C THR A 187 9.34 3.77 -30.67
N ALA A 188 10.32 2.89 -30.65
CA ALA A 188 11.42 2.91 -29.70
C ALA A 188 12.48 3.99 -30.00
N PHE A 189 12.43 4.62 -31.19
CA PHE A 189 13.47 5.54 -31.64
C PHE A 189 13.56 6.80 -30.81
N ASP A 190 12.47 7.56 -30.67
CA ASP A 190 12.47 8.89 -30.06
C ASP A 190 13.06 8.90 -28.63
N PRO A 191 12.62 8.02 -27.72
CA PRO A 191 13.17 8.02 -26.35
C PRO A 191 14.66 7.61 -26.32
N LEU A 192 15.07 6.65 -27.15
CA LEU A 192 16.45 6.18 -27.20
C LEU A 192 17.36 7.21 -27.88
N PHE A 193 16.88 7.89 -28.90
CA PHE A 193 17.63 8.98 -29.56
C PHE A 193 17.90 10.12 -28.59
N ALA A 194 16.88 10.57 -27.87
CA ALA A 194 17.03 11.65 -26.86
C ALA A 194 18.07 11.28 -25.77
N GLU A 195 18.05 10.02 -25.30
CA GLU A 195 19.02 9.50 -24.33
C GLU A 195 20.45 9.53 -24.91
N LEU A 196 20.65 9.00 -26.12
CA LEU A 196 21.97 8.92 -26.76
C LEU A 196 22.53 10.29 -27.14
N VAL A 197 21.68 11.22 -27.56
CA VAL A 197 22.10 12.63 -27.82
C VAL A 197 22.57 13.29 -26.53
N ALA A 198 21.80 13.18 -25.43
CA ALA A 198 22.20 13.73 -24.15
C ALA A 198 23.54 13.14 -23.66
N GLU A 199 23.78 11.86 -23.89
CA GLU A 199 25.04 11.19 -23.57
C GLU A 199 26.17 11.66 -24.45
N ALA A 200 25.97 11.78 -25.78
CA ALA A 200 26.93 12.24 -26.75
C ALA A 200 27.40 13.67 -26.43
N ILE A 201 26.48 14.57 -26.09
CA ILE A 201 26.79 15.96 -25.66
C ILE A 201 27.59 15.94 -24.35
N ARG A 202 27.15 15.20 -23.34
CA ARG A 202 27.80 15.13 -22.03
C ARG A 202 29.24 14.60 -22.12
N ARG A 203 29.45 13.56 -22.96
CA ARG A 203 30.76 12.90 -23.13
C ARG A 203 31.60 13.53 -24.23
N GLN A 204 31.08 14.51 -24.94
CA GLN A 204 31.72 15.08 -26.13
C GLN A 204 32.14 14.02 -27.15
N GLN A 205 31.29 13.03 -27.36
CA GLN A 205 31.52 11.93 -28.28
C GLN A 205 30.59 12.04 -29.49
N PRO A 206 31.03 11.63 -30.69
CA PRO A 206 30.16 11.62 -31.87
C PRO A 206 29.05 10.59 -31.71
N LEU A 207 27.93 10.83 -32.40
CA LEU A 207 26.82 9.90 -32.56
C LEU A 207 26.53 9.78 -34.07
N ALA A 208 26.73 8.61 -34.63
CA ALA A 208 26.39 8.37 -36.01
C ALA A 208 25.05 7.68 -36.17
N LEU A 209 24.40 7.94 -37.30
CA LEU A 209 23.18 7.27 -37.76
C LEU A 209 23.44 6.65 -39.14
N LEU A 210 23.09 5.38 -39.26
CA LEU A 210 23.07 4.64 -40.50
C LEU A 210 21.62 4.26 -40.84
N LEU A 211 21.12 4.72 -41.97
CA LEU A 211 19.84 4.31 -42.54
C LEU A 211 20.12 3.39 -43.71
N LEU A 212 19.50 2.22 -43.75
CA LEU A 212 19.74 1.24 -44.80
C LEU A 212 18.43 0.63 -45.29
N ASP A 213 18.46 0.18 -46.53
CA ASP A 213 17.31 -0.40 -47.22
C ASP A 213 17.79 -1.60 -48.09
N ILE A 214 16.95 -2.64 -48.15
CA ILE A 214 17.23 -3.82 -48.95
C ILE A 214 16.96 -3.52 -50.41
N ASP A 215 18.00 -3.60 -51.25
CA ASP A 215 17.89 -3.31 -52.66
C ASP A 215 16.96 -4.28 -53.37
N PHE A 216 16.09 -3.72 -54.24
CA PHE A 216 15.15 -4.49 -55.04
C PHE A 216 14.21 -5.40 -54.25
N PHE A 217 13.89 -5.10 -52.99
CA PHE A 217 13.07 -5.94 -52.14
C PHE A 217 11.67 -6.22 -52.71
N LYS A 218 11.07 -5.22 -53.37
CA LYS A 218 9.80 -5.41 -54.06
C LYS A 218 9.91 -6.49 -55.14
N ALA A 219 10.98 -6.51 -55.93
CA ALA A 219 11.17 -7.55 -56.97
C ALA A 219 11.34 -8.94 -56.34
N ILE A 220 11.98 -9.04 -55.18
CA ILE A 220 12.07 -10.29 -54.41
C ILE A 220 10.68 -10.81 -54.05
N ASN A 221 9.84 -9.91 -53.47
CA ASN A 221 8.47 -10.26 -53.14
C ASN A 221 7.61 -10.65 -54.33
N ASP A 222 7.71 -9.87 -55.44
CA ASP A 222 6.93 -10.12 -56.67
C ASP A 222 7.32 -11.45 -57.33
N THR A 223 8.59 -11.85 -57.22
CA THR A 223 9.10 -13.09 -57.86
C THR A 223 8.89 -14.32 -56.97
N HIS A 224 9.08 -14.19 -55.69
CA HIS A 224 9.18 -15.34 -54.75
C HIS A 224 8.12 -15.34 -53.64
N GLY A 225 7.27 -14.32 -53.61
CA GLY A 225 6.21 -14.18 -52.60
C GLY A 225 6.69 -13.56 -51.26
N HIS A 226 5.74 -13.04 -50.50
CA HIS A 226 6.01 -12.36 -49.25
C HIS A 226 6.67 -13.22 -48.15
N ALA A 227 6.42 -14.54 -48.19
CA ALA A 227 7.04 -15.45 -47.22
C ALA A 227 8.57 -15.51 -47.37
N LEU A 228 9.10 -15.44 -48.61
CA LEU A 228 10.53 -15.35 -48.86
C LEU A 228 11.06 -13.95 -48.50
N GLY A 229 10.30 -12.89 -48.80
CA GLY A 229 10.65 -11.54 -48.36
C GLY A 229 10.83 -11.43 -46.86
N ASP A 230 9.91 -12.02 -46.06
CA ASP A 230 10.04 -12.09 -44.63
C ASP A 230 11.31 -12.81 -44.16
N GLN A 231 11.69 -13.91 -44.81
CA GLN A 231 12.94 -14.61 -44.51
C GLN A 231 14.18 -13.75 -44.86
N VAL A 232 14.15 -12.98 -45.96
CA VAL A 232 15.20 -12.01 -46.29
C VAL A 232 15.33 -10.92 -45.25
N ILE A 233 14.22 -10.34 -44.81
CA ILE A 233 14.19 -9.36 -43.74
C ILE A 233 14.79 -9.94 -42.45
N GLN A 234 14.37 -11.13 -42.03
CA GLN A 234 14.90 -11.80 -40.83
C GLN A 234 16.39 -12.08 -40.93
N HIS A 235 16.85 -12.49 -42.13
CA HIS A 235 18.27 -12.74 -42.38
C HIS A 235 19.09 -11.46 -42.25
N VAL A 236 18.67 -10.36 -42.89
CA VAL A 236 19.34 -9.06 -42.80
C VAL A 236 19.35 -8.60 -41.35
N ALA A 237 18.22 -8.65 -40.66
CA ALA A 237 18.12 -8.27 -39.24
C ALA A 237 19.11 -9.06 -38.35
N GLY A 238 19.19 -10.39 -38.54
CA GLY A 238 20.13 -11.22 -37.79
C GLY A 238 21.60 -10.89 -38.08
N ARG A 239 21.92 -10.44 -39.30
CA ARG A 239 23.27 -9.97 -39.66
C ARG A 239 23.59 -8.64 -39.05
N LEU A 240 22.66 -7.69 -39.11
CA LEU A 240 22.79 -6.39 -38.44
C LEU A 240 23.07 -6.58 -36.95
N GLN A 241 22.28 -7.40 -36.26
CA GLN A 241 22.40 -7.64 -34.83
C GLN A 241 23.75 -8.26 -34.44
N ARG A 242 24.29 -9.19 -35.23
CA ARG A 242 25.59 -9.82 -34.96
C ARG A 242 26.80 -8.92 -35.25
N ALA A 243 26.66 -7.99 -36.21
CA ALA A 243 27.74 -7.10 -36.60
C ALA A 243 27.85 -5.84 -35.74
N MET A 244 26.80 -5.50 -34.99
CA MET A 244 26.74 -4.30 -34.14
C MET A 244 27.24 -4.59 -32.73
N ARG A 245 27.75 -3.52 -32.06
CA ARG A 245 28.19 -3.57 -30.66
C ARG A 245 26.99 -3.57 -29.73
N PRO A 246 27.13 -4.02 -28.49
CA PRO A 246 26.05 -3.97 -27.51
C PRO A 246 25.51 -2.56 -27.21
N CYS A 247 26.33 -1.50 -27.43
CA CYS A 247 25.94 -0.11 -27.26
C CYS A 247 25.19 0.45 -28.49
N ASP A 248 25.32 -0.16 -29.67
CA ASP A 248 24.60 0.27 -30.85
C ASP A 248 23.12 -0.11 -30.74
N ARG A 249 22.23 0.66 -31.35
CA ARG A 249 20.79 0.44 -31.33
C ARG A 249 20.32 0.18 -32.75
N VAL A 250 19.80 -1.01 -32.99
CA VAL A 250 19.33 -1.46 -34.29
C VAL A 250 17.81 -1.49 -34.31
N PHE A 251 17.24 -0.82 -35.31
CA PHE A 251 15.80 -0.69 -35.48
C PHE A 251 15.36 -1.24 -36.84
N ARG A 252 14.18 -1.86 -36.86
CA ARG A 252 13.42 -1.97 -38.11
C ARG A 252 12.61 -0.70 -38.27
N TRP A 253 12.99 0.13 -39.29
CA TRP A 253 12.44 1.46 -39.48
C TRP A 253 11.14 1.47 -40.25
N GLY A 254 11.07 0.60 -41.27
CA GLY A 254 9.93 0.40 -42.16
C GLY A 254 9.84 -1.05 -42.66
N GLY A 255 9.17 -1.29 -43.76
CA GLY A 255 9.01 -2.62 -44.36
C GLY A 255 10.33 -3.35 -44.57
N GLU A 256 11.20 -2.78 -45.41
CA GLU A 256 12.54 -3.28 -45.74
C GLU A 256 13.66 -2.35 -45.26
N GLU A 257 13.33 -1.32 -44.50
CA GLU A 257 14.25 -0.32 -44.00
C GLU A 257 14.70 -0.59 -42.57
N PHE A 258 15.98 -0.36 -42.29
CA PHE A 258 16.57 -0.46 -40.96
C PHE A 258 17.35 0.80 -40.62
N LEU A 259 17.43 1.09 -39.36
CA LEU A 259 18.15 2.24 -38.80
C LEU A 259 19.09 1.78 -37.68
N ILE A 260 20.28 2.33 -37.62
CA ILE A 260 21.27 2.01 -36.59
C ILE A 260 21.77 3.32 -36.00
N LEU A 261 21.66 3.47 -34.65
CA LEU A 261 22.32 4.53 -33.91
C LEU A 261 23.61 3.96 -33.31
N MET A 262 24.71 4.67 -33.53
CA MET A 262 26.06 4.25 -33.14
C MET A 262 26.71 5.31 -32.26
N PRO A 263 26.56 5.22 -30.90
CA PRO A 263 27.20 6.16 -29.97
C PRO A 263 28.72 5.97 -29.96
N GLY A 264 29.45 7.10 -29.82
CA GLY A 264 30.90 7.12 -29.85
C GLY A 264 31.51 6.78 -31.22
N CYS A 265 30.71 6.87 -32.32
CA CYS A 265 31.11 6.56 -33.64
C CYS A 265 31.06 7.80 -34.54
N GLY A 266 32.19 8.17 -35.15
CA GLY A 266 32.27 9.26 -36.11
C GLY A 266 31.95 8.77 -37.54
N ALA A 267 31.86 9.69 -38.51
CA ALA A 267 31.51 9.42 -39.89
C ALA A 267 32.39 8.33 -40.56
N ALA A 268 33.70 8.44 -40.41
CA ALA A 268 34.63 7.47 -41.01
C ALA A 268 34.41 6.03 -40.50
N GLN A 269 34.24 5.89 -39.19
CA GLN A 269 33.96 4.58 -38.58
C GLN A 269 32.58 4.04 -38.97
N ALA A 270 31.58 4.94 -39.10
CA ALA A 270 30.24 4.54 -39.50
C ALA A 270 30.19 4.06 -40.96
N ILE A 271 30.97 4.72 -41.86
CA ILE A 271 31.15 4.28 -43.24
C ILE A 271 31.82 2.89 -43.28
N GLU A 272 32.93 2.72 -42.55
CA GLU A 272 33.65 1.44 -42.51
C GLU A 272 32.73 0.31 -42.03
N ARG A 273 31.90 0.55 -41.01
CA ARG A 273 30.94 -0.44 -40.53
C ARG A 273 29.81 -0.73 -41.52
N GLY A 274 29.31 0.31 -42.18
CA GLY A 274 28.32 0.18 -43.22
C GLY A 274 28.85 -0.68 -44.39
N GLU A 275 30.10 -0.45 -44.82
CA GLU A 275 30.75 -1.22 -45.85
C GLU A 275 31.02 -2.67 -45.41
N ALA A 276 31.45 -2.89 -44.16
CA ALA A 276 31.62 -4.23 -43.61
C ALA A 276 30.29 -5.03 -43.60
N LEU A 277 29.20 -4.38 -43.23
CA LEU A 277 27.85 -4.98 -43.28
C LEU A 277 27.43 -5.34 -44.68
N ARG A 278 27.61 -4.41 -45.61
CA ARG A 278 27.29 -4.61 -47.04
C ARG A 278 28.07 -5.80 -47.60
N GLN A 279 29.38 -5.85 -47.35
CA GLN A 279 30.24 -6.97 -47.81
C GLN A 279 29.85 -8.30 -47.14
N ALA A 280 29.53 -8.31 -45.85
CA ALA A 280 29.10 -9.52 -45.15
C ALA A 280 27.79 -10.09 -45.71
N LEU A 281 26.84 -9.22 -46.06
CA LEU A 281 25.60 -9.65 -46.72
C LEU A 281 25.82 -10.20 -48.14
N ARG A 282 26.79 -9.63 -48.85
CA ARG A 282 27.13 -10.06 -50.22
C ARG A 282 27.91 -11.37 -50.26
N SER A 283 28.84 -11.57 -49.32
CA SER A 283 29.81 -12.69 -49.35
C SER A 283 29.29 -14.01 -48.77
N GLU A 284 28.31 -13.94 -47.87
CA GLU A 284 27.73 -15.16 -47.31
C GLU A 284 26.46 -15.55 -48.05
N PRO A 285 26.52 -16.63 -48.87
CA PRO A 285 25.35 -17.07 -49.59
C PRO A 285 24.26 -17.49 -48.60
N ILE A 286 23.11 -16.90 -48.75
CA ILE A 286 21.90 -17.35 -48.08
C ILE A 286 21.45 -18.61 -48.83
N HIS A 287 20.96 -19.64 -48.15
CA HIS A 287 20.24 -20.76 -48.78
C HIS A 287 18.86 -20.29 -49.31
N LEU A 288 18.80 -19.06 -49.82
CA LEU A 288 17.62 -18.43 -50.41
C LEU A 288 17.91 -18.17 -51.91
N PRO A 289 16.89 -18.22 -52.76
CA PRO A 289 17.06 -18.02 -54.19
C PRO A 289 17.52 -16.61 -54.60
N ALA A 290 17.62 -15.66 -53.67
CA ALA A 290 18.05 -14.28 -53.92
C ALA A 290 19.07 -13.83 -52.89
N ASN A 291 20.23 -13.36 -53.33
CA ASN A 291 21.21 -12.68 -52.48
C ASN A 291 20.87 -11.18 -52.40
N PRO A 292 20.31 -10.68 -51.30
CA PRO A 292 19.99 -9.28 -51.17
C PRO A 292 21.24 -8.44 -51.04
N THR A 293 21.30 -7.30 -51.71
CA THR A 293 22.24 -6.21 -51.39
C THR A 293 21.54 -5.13 -50.57
N ILE A 294 22.32 -4.25 -50.00
CA ILE A 294 21.81 -3.11 -49.21
C ILE A 294 22.43 -1.82 -49.70
N SER A 295 21.63 -0.79 -49.73
CA SER A 295 22.08 0.61 -49.84
C SER A 295 22.04 1.26 -48.49
N CYS A 296 23.07 2.07 -48.16
CA CYS A 296 23.20 2.70 -46.85
C CYS A 296 23.45 4.21 -46.96
N GLY A 297 22.75 5.01 -46.16
CA GLY A 297 23.01 6.42 -45.92
C GLY A 297 23.58 6.63 -44.52
N VAL A 298 24.70 7.31 -44.42
CA VAL A 298 25.40 7.63 -43.15
C VAL A 298 25.36 9.11 -42.88
N THR A 299 25.08 9.48 -41.65
CA THR A 299 25.23 10.86 -41.13
C THR A 299 25.72 10.83 -39.69
N THR A 300 26.25 11.96 -39.21
CA THR A 300 26.58 12.19 -37.79
C THR A 300 25.71 13.29 -37.20
N PHE A 301 25.34 13.11 -35.96
CA PHE A 301 24.58 14.12 -35.20
C PHE A 301 25.40 15.41 -35.02
N ARG A 302 24.76 16.54 -35.23
CA ARG A 302 25.33 17.88 -35.02
C ARG A 302 24.70 18.53 -33.79
N PRO A 303 25.49 19.16 -32.88
CA PRO A 303 24.91 19.87 -31.75
C PRO A 303 23.84 20.88 -32.17
N GLY A 304 22.65 20.80 -31.58
CA GLY A 304 21.51 21.67 -31.92
C GLY A 304 20.62 21.18 -33.05
N GLU A 305 20.97 20.08 -33.70
CA GLU A 305 20.14 19.43 -34.74
C GLU A 305 19.00 18.63 -34.12
N THR A 306 17.85 18.69 -34.76
CA THR A 306 16.69 17.86 -34.39
C THR A 306 16.83 16.44 -34.97
N ASP A 307 16.08 15.50 -34.41
CA ASP A 307 15.95 14.12 -34.94
C ASP A 307 15.47 14.11 -36.39
N GLN A 308 14.54 14.99 -36.75
CA GLN A 308 13.99 15.10 -38.10
C GLN A 308 15.04 15.59 -39.10
N GLU A 309 15.88 16.55 -38.72
CA GLU A 309 16.96 17.06 -39.58
C GLU A 309 18.03 15.99 -39.81
N LEU A 310 18.42 15.25 -38.76
CA LEU A 310 19.35 14.14 -38.84
C LEU A 310 18.82 13.03 -39.74
N LEU A 311 17.55 12.60 -39.56
CA LEU A 311 16.88 11.61 -40.38
C LEU A 311 16.77 12.03 -41.84
N LEU A 312 16.45 13.30 -42.08
CA LEU A 312 16.38 13.85 -43.45
C LEU A 312 17.72 13.75 -44.16
N ARG A 313 18.84 14.04 -43.52
CA ARG A 313 20.19 13.88 -44.10
C ARG A 313 20.54 12.44 -44.37
N ALA A 314 20.15 11.51 -43.46
CA ALA A 314 20.33 10.07 -43.68
C ALA A 314 19.52 9.56 -44.88
N ASP A 315 18.27 10.01 -45.02
CA ASP A 315 17.40 9.67 -46.13
C ASP A 315 17.97 10.20 -47.46
N GLN A 316 18.48 11.42 -47.52
CA GLN A 316 19.15 11.99 -48.66
C GLN A 316 20.40 11.16 -49.05
N ALA A 317 21.20 10.74 -48.06
CA ALA A 317 22.36 9.90 -48.30
C ALA A 317 21.95 8.52 -48.88
N LEU A 318 20.93 7.88 -48.30
CA LEU A 318 20.38 6.62 -48.79
C LEU A 318 19.80 6.75 -50.19
N TYR A 319 19.06 7.80 -50.46
CA TYR A 319 18.54 8.09 -51.80
C TYR A 319 19.66 8.24 -52.81
N ARG A 320 20.75 8.94 -52.50
CA ARG A 320 21.93 9.08 -53.32
C ARG A 320 22.59 7.71 -53.57
N ALA A 321 22.72 6.86 -52.54
CA ALA A 321 23.22 5.49 -52.67
C ALA A 321 22.39 4.69 -53.68
N LYS A 322 21.06 4.76 -53.63
CA LYS A 322 20.14 4.09 -54.57
C LYS A 322 20.25 4.63 -56.00
N ARG A 323 20.38 5.95 -56.16
CA ARG A 323 20.52 6.58 -57.48
C ARG A 323 21.86 6.27 -58.17
N GLU A 324 22.94 6.21 -57.43
CA GLU A 324 24.28 5.95 -57.93
C GLU A 324 24.54 4.47 -58.28
N GLY A 325 23.56 3.61 -58.19
CA GLY A 325 23.64 2.19 -58.62
C GLY A 325 23.50 1.17 -57.52
N ARG A 326 23.02 1.58 -56.32
CA ARG A 326 22.78 0.70 -55.18
C ARG A 326 24.02 -0.02 -54.64
N ASP A 327 23.85 -1.01 -53.75
CA ASP A 327 24.92 -1.82 -53.15
C ASP A 327 26.13 -0.97 -52.72
N ARG A 328 25.89 0.10 -51.94
CA ARG A 328 26.93 1.05 -51.49
C ARG A 328 26.54 1.80 -50.24
N VAL A 329 27.56 2.39 -49.62
CA VAL A 329 27.42 3.31 -48.51
C VAL A 329 27.71 4.72 -48.99
N VAL A 330 26.83 5.67 -48.71
CA VAL A 330 27.00 7.11 -48.96
C VAL A 330 26.92 7.87 -47.66
N CYS A 331 27.85 8.81 -47.45
CA CYS A 331 27.83 9.71 -46.30
C CYS A 331 27.58 11.16 -46.74
N LEU A 332 26.67 11.83 -46.08
CA LEU A 332 26.45 13.26 -46.23
C LEU A 332 26.91 13.98 -44.96
N ASP A 333 28.21 14.13 -44.78
CA ASP A 333 28.82 14.90 -43.70
C ASP A 333 29.56 16.12 -44.31
N GLN A 334 28.94 17.29 -44.16
CA GLN A 334 29.44 18.63 -44.51
C GLN A 334 29.67 18.97 -45.99
N GLY A 335 28.91 19.90 -46.49
CA GLY A 335 29.27 20.79 -47.55
C GLY A 335 28.50 20.77 -48.87
N GLU A 336 27.65 19.82 -49.14
CA GLU A 336 26.83 19.84 -50.36
C GLU A 336 25.41 20.31 -50.08
N ALA A 337 25.12 21.55 -50.50
CA ALA A 337 23.83 22.19 -50.35
C ALA A 337 22.72 21.55 -51.16
N HIS A 338 21.58 21.39 -50.53
CA HIS A 338 20.21 21.26 -50.95
C HIS A 338 19.94 21.27 -52.47
N GLU A 339 19.53 20.12 -53.01
CA GLU A 339 18.45 20.05 -54.00
C GLU A 339 17.20 19.48 -53.34
N PRO A 340 16.05 20.17 -53.34
CA PRO A 340 14.83 19.68 -52.74
C PRO A 340 14.24 18.53 -53.54
N VAL A 341 14.16 17.38 -52.89
CA VAL A 341 13.46 16.20 -53.46
C VAL A 341 11.94 16.43 -53.38
N ALA A 342 11.33 16.59 -54.54
CA ALA A 342 9.87 16.60 -54.65
C ALA A 342 9.29 15.24 -54.20
N ARG A 343 8.56 15.22 -53.10
CA ARG A 343 7.77 14.05 -52.68
C ARG A 343 6.69 13.78 -53.70
N THR A 344 6.85 12.79 -54.54
CA THR A 344 5.75 12.22 -55.29
C THR A 344 4.93 11.38 -54.32
N ALA A 345 3.79 11.91 -53.92
CA ALA A 345 2.78 11.18 -53.18
C ALA A 345 2.27 10.06 -54.08
N ALA A 346 2.66 8.84 -53.84
CA ALA A 346 1.99 7.67 -54.40
C ALA A 346 0.85 7.29 -53.43
N SER A 347 -0.33 7.84 -53.74
CA SER A 347 -1.61 7.30 -53.30
C SER A 347 -1.94 6.12 -54.23
N ALA A 348 -2.16 4.94 -53.69
CA ALA A 348 -3.22 3.97 -53.95
C ALA A 348 -2.92 2.66 -53.21
#